data_35ebcd0947928ab8544c5ffcd887882b
#
_entry.id   35ebcd0947928ab8544c5ffcd887882b
#
_cell.length_a   1.000
_cell.length_b   1.000
_cell.length_c   1.000
_cell.angle_alpha   90.00
_cell.angle_beta   90.00
_cell.angle_gamma   90.00
#
_symmetry.space_group_name_H-M   'P 1'
#
loop_
_entity.id
_entity.type
_entity.pdbx_description
1 polymer ?
#
loop_
_entity_poly.entity_id
_entity_poly.type
_entity_poly.pdbx_seq_one_letter_code
_entity_poly.pdbx_strand_id
1 'polypeptide(L)'
;MQEEKHRPALKEVRAYIEESLKNPKGLIPRQRLLMTALSLGMQHAVEMWLHKAGAIKPGASVKHEFFKSEERRLKIKLAGMLTKNISSLKNADSILSIAREIERSRDDIIYGVPLTSDRILREKIDLFFELKKAIKEAAGDIE
;
A
#
# COMPACT_ATOMS: atom_id res chain seq x y z
N MET A 1 -5.87 -3.48 -19.91
CA MET A 1 -5.80 -4.46 -18.84
C MET A 1 -5.64 -3.81 -17.48
N GLN A 2 -6.19 -4.42 -16.44
CA GLN A 2 -6.19 -3.83 -15.10
C GLN A 2 -4.78 -3.66 -14.52
N GLU A 3 -3.89 -4.62 -14.77
CA GLU A 3 -2.49 -4.51 -14.32
C GLU A 3 -1.80 -3.25 -14.80
N GLU A 4 -2.04 -2.85 -16.03
CA GLU A 4 -1.38 -1.71 -16.64
C GLU A 4 -1.76 -0.37 -16.03
N LYS A 5 -2.93 -0.30 -15.38
CA LYS A 5 -3.35 0.92 -14.69
C LYS A 5 -2.51 1.20 -13.45
N HIS A 6 -2.01 0.15 -12.80
CA HIS A 6 -1.33 0.27 -11.51
C HIS A 6 0.15 0.59 -11.64
N ARG A 7 0.81 0.13 -12.72
CA ARG A 7 2.24 0.36 -12.92
C ARG A 7 2.64 1.83 -12.96
N PRO A 8 1.96 2.68 -13.77
CA PRO A 8 2.29 4.11 -13.76
C PRO A 8 2.11 4.76 -12.40
N ALA A 9 1.06 4.40 -11.66
CA ALA A 9 0.81 4.93 -10.32
C ALA A 9 1.91 4.52 -9.34
N LEU A 10 2.35 3.26 -9.39
CA LEU A 10 3.44 2.77 -8.54
C LEU A 10 4.77 3.46 -8.85
N LYS A 11 5.06 3.69 -10.11
CA LYS A 11 6.26 4.43 -10.52
C LYS A 11 6.23 5.88 -10.03
N GLU A 12 5.08 6.51 -10.11
CA GLU A 12 4.86 7.88 -9.65
C GLU A 12 5.05 7.99 -8.14
N VAL A 13 4.48 7.05 -7.38
CA VAL A 13 4.65 6.97 -5.94
C VAL A 13 6.12 6.79 -5.57
N ARG A 14 6.82 5.86 -6.23
CA ARG A 14 8.24 5.64 -5.98
C ARG A 14 9.06 6.90 -6.26
N ALA A 15 8.81 7.55 -7.38
CA ALA A 15 9.51 8.78 -7.74
C ALA A 15 9.30 9.87 -6.69
N TYR A 16 8.08 10.01 -6.19
CA TYR A 16 7.76 10.99 -5.15
C TYR A 16 8.48 10.67 -3.82
N ILE A 17 8.53 9.40 -3.45
CA ILE A 17 9.26 8.96 -2.26
C ILE A 17 10.75 9.27 -2.39
N GLU A 18 11.35 8.91 -3.52
CA GLU A 18 12.78 9.17 -3.76
C GLU A 18 13.11 10.66 -3.74
N GLU A 19 12.29 11.47 -4.36
CA GLU A 19 12.43 12.92 -4.34
C GLU A 19 12.30 13.48 -2.92
N SER A 20 11.35 12.96 -2.16
CA SER A 20 11.14 13.39 -0.77
C SER A 20 12.33 13.04 0.12
N LEU A 21 12.93 11.87 -0.07
CA LEU A 21 14.12 11.44 0.68
C LEU A 21 15.35 12.31 0.39
N LYS A 22 15.41 12.91 -0.79
CA LYS A 22 16.50 13.80 -1.20
C LYS A 22 16.30 15.25 -0.79
N ASN A 23 15.13 15.59 -0.26
CA ASN A 23 14.83 16.97 0.13
C ASN A 23 15.71 17.39 1.31
N PRO A 24 16.51 18.47 1.16
CA PRO A 24 17.39 18.95 2.25
C PRO A 24 16.64 19.37 3.51
N LYS A 25 15.34 19.69 3.38
CA LYS A 25 14.49 20.06 4.52
C LYS A 25 13.85 18.84 5.20
N GLY A 26 14.15 17.62 4.75
CA GLY A 26 13.59 16.39 5.29
C GLY A 26 12.18 16.12 4.80
N LEU A 27 11.46 15.23 5.49
CA LEU A 27 10.15 14.75 5.07
C LEU A 27 8.98 15.58 5.62
N ILE A 28 9.19 16.27 6.73
CA ILE A 28 8.11 17.00 7.44
C ILE A 28 7.40 18.02 6.56
N PRO A 29 8.08 18.83 5.72
CA PRO A 29 7.38 19.79 4.85
C PRO A 29 6.41 19.16 3.85
N ARG A 30 6.58 17.87 3.57
CA ARG A 30 5.74 17.11 2.62
C ARG A 30 4.89 16.03 3.30
N GLN A 31 4.77 16.07 4.62
CA GLN A 31 4.21 14.95 5.38
C GLN A 31 2.82 14.49 4.91
N ARG A 32 1.92 15.43 4.61
CA ARG A 32 0.56 15.08 4.18
C ARG A 32 0.53 14.44 2.80
N LEU A 33 1.24 15.03 1.86
CA LEU A 33 1.31 14.50 0.49
C LEU A 33 2.06 13.17 0.46
N LEU A 34 3.12 13.04 1.26
CA LEU A 34 3.87 11.80 1.35
C LEU A 34 3.01 10.67 1.93
N MET A 35 2.26 10.95 3.00
CA MET A 35 1.35 9.95 3.57
C MET A 35 0.27 9.55 2.57
N THR A 36 -0.28 10.52 1.83
CA THR A 36 -1.25 10.24 0.77
C THR A 36 -0.64 9.36 -0.31
N ALA A 37 0.59 9.64 -0.74
CA ALA A 37 1.30 8.85 -1.73
C ALA A 37 1.55 7.41 -1.24
N LEU A 38 1.94 7.24 0.02
CA LEU A 38 2.18 5.91 0.62
C LEU A 38 0.89 5.08 0.67
N SER A 39 -0.21 5.70 1.07
CA SER A 39 -1.52 5.05 1.12
C SER A 39 -1.98 4.65 -0.29
N LEU A 40 -1.83 5.55 -1.25
CA LEU A 40 -2.15 5.28 -2.65
C LEU A 40 -1.27 4.17 -3.23
N GLY A 41 0.02 4.22 -2.96
CA GLY A 41 0.96 3.18 -3.40
C GLY A 41 0.63 1.81 -2.82
N MET A 42 0.28 1.75 -1.55
CA MET A 42 -0.16 0.53 -0.90
C MET A 42 -1.39 -0.06 -1.60
N GLN A 43 -2.39 0.78 -1.86
CA GLN A 43 -3.63 0.36 -2.53
C GLN A 43 -3.35 -0.24 -3.91
N HIS A 44 -2.54 0.45 -4.72
CA HIS A 44 -2.17 -0.04 -6.05
C HIS A 44 -1.33 -1.31 -5.98
N ALA A 45 -0.41 -1.40 -5.02
CA ALA A 45 0.44 -2.57 -4.87
C ALA A 45 -0.38 -3.82 -4.51
N VAL A 46 -1.30 -3.70 -3.56
CA VAL A 46 -2.16 -4.81 -3.14
C VAL A 46 -3.06 -5.26 -4.30
N GLU A 47 -3.67 -4.32 -5.01
CA GLU A 47 -4.53 -4.68 -6.14
C GLU A 47 -3.73 -5.36 -7.26
N MET A 48 -2.52 -4.86 -7.54
CA MET A 48 -1.63 -5.49 -8.52
C MET A 48 -1.25 -6.93 -8.12
N TRP A 49 -0.96 -7.14 -6.83
CA TRP A 49 -0.71 -8.48 -6.30
C TRP A 49 -1.89 -9.42 -6.60
N LEU A 50 -3.10 -8.96 -6.32
CA LEU A 50 -4.30 -9.78 -6.53
C LEU A 50 -4.55 -10.05 -8.02
N HIS A 51 -4.28 -9.11 -8.90
CA HIS A 51 -4.33 -9.32 -10.34
C HIS A 51 -3.31 -10.36 -10.80
N LYS A 52 -2.08 -10.25 -10.36
CA LYS A 52 -1.01 -11.20 -10.71
C LYS A 52 -1.28 -12.60 -10.20
N ALA A 53 -1.91 -12.70 -9.04
CA ALA A 53 -2.32 -14.00 -8.47
C ALA A 53 -3.56 -14.58 -9.15
N GLY A 54 -4.20 -13.84 -10.07
CA GLY A 54 -5.42 -14.25 -10.72
C GLY A 54 -6.59 -14.39 -9.74
N ALA A 55 -6.58 -13.60 -8.68
CA ALA A 55 -7.49 -13.77 -7.55
C ALA A 55 -8.58 -12.70 -7.43
N ILE A 56 -8.54 -11.66 -8.25
CA ILE A 56 -9.50 -10.55 -8.16
C ILE A 56 -10.54 -10.64 -9.29
N LYS A 57 -11.79 -10.36 -8.95
CA LYS A 57 -12.89 -10.33 -9.92
C LYS A 57 -12.74 -9.14 -10.88
N PRO A 58 -13.14 -9.29 -12.16
CA PRO A 58 -13.16 -8.17 -13.10
C PRO A 58 -13.99 -7.01 -12.57
N GLY A 59 -13.45 -5.80 -12.67
CA GLY A 59 -14.14 -4.60 -12.21
C GLY A 59 -14.08 -4.33 -10.71
N ALA A 60 -13.57 -5.26 -9.92
CA ALA A 60 -13.39 -5.03 -8.49
C ALA A 60 -12.19 -4.11 -8.25
N SER A 61 -12.28 -3.28 -7.23
CA SER A 61 -11.23 -2.34 -6.86
C SER A 61 -10.96 -2.38 -5.36
N VAL A 62 -9.70 -2.47 -5.00
CA VAL A 62 -9.27 -2.43 -3.60
C VAL A 62 -9.25 -0.97 -3.15
N LYS A 63 -9.82 -0.69 -1.99
CA LYS A 63 -9.86 0.66 -1.41
C LYS A 63 -8.95 0.71 -0.17
N HIS A 64 -8.19 1.79 -0.03
CA HIS A 64 -7.29 1.95 1.12
C HIS A 64 -8.04 1.86 2.46
N GLU A 65 -9.30 2.30 2.49
CA GLU A 65 -10.15 2.29 3.68
C GLU A 65 -10.35 0.89 4.27
N PHE A 66 -10.28 -0.15 3.44
CA PHE A 66 -10.39 -1.53 3.90
C PHE A 66 -9.30 -1.88 4.93
N PHE A 67 -8.14 -1.27 4.78
CA PHE A 67 -6.97 -1.55 5.62
C PHE A 67 -7.00 -0.86 6.99
N LYS A 68 -8.01 -0.04 7.26
CA LYS A 68 -8.29 0.49 8.59
C LYS A 68 -8.89 -0.55 9.52
N SER A 69 -9.46 -1.60 8.96
CA SER A 69 -10.13 -2.67 9.72
C SER A 69 -9.11 -3.64 10.31
N GLU A 70 -9.52 -4.38 11.33
CA GLU A 70 -8.78 -5.55 11.82
C GLU A 70 -8.60 -6.57 10.69
N GLU A 71 -7.60 -7.43 10.82
CA GLU A 71 -7.28 -8.44 9.82
C GLU A 71 -8.49 -9.29 9.42
N ARG A 72 -9.28 -9.74 10.40
CA ARG A 72 -10.47 -10.55 10.15
C ARG A 72 -11.48 -9.82 9.26
N ARG A 73 -11.78 -8.56 9.57
CA ARG A 73 -12.72 -7.75 8.79
C ARG A 73 -12.18 -7.42 7.40
N LEU A 74 -10.88 -7.17 7.32
CA LEU A 74 -10.21 -6.94 6.05
C LEU A 74 -10.38 -8.15 5.14
N LYS A 75 -10.12 -9.34 5.65
CA LYS A 75 -10.28 -10.59 4.88
C LYS A 75 -11.73 -10.78 4.41
N ILE A 76 -12.71 -10.45 5.23
CA ILE A 76 -14.13 -10.52 4.87
C ILE A 76 -14.45 -9.54 3.73
N LYS A 77 -13.96 -8.29 3.84
CA LYS A 77 -14.17 -7.28 2.79
C LYS A 77 -13.53 -7.70 1.47
N LEU A 78 -12.32 -8.24 1.52
CA LEU A 78 -11.62 -8.70 0.33
C LEU A 78 -12.29 -9.93 -0.27
N ALA A 79 -12.82 -10.85 0.55
CA ALA A 79 -13.44 -12.08 0.07
C ALA A 79 -14.55 -11.82 -0.96
N GLY A 80 -15.30 -10.73 -0.81
CA GLY A 80 -16.36 -10.36 -1.75
C GLY A 80 -15.84 -9.99 -3.14
N MET A 81 -14.58 -9.64 -3.26
CA MET A 81 -13.94 -9.21 -4.51
C MET A 81 -13.06 -10.29 -5.12
N LEU A 82 -12.82 -11.40 -4.43
CA LEU A 82 -11.85 -12.39 -4.82
C LEU A 82 -12.51 -13.62 -5.46
N THR A 83 -11.77 -14.23 -6.39
CA THR A 83 -12.14 -15.51 -7.02
C THR A 83 -11.47 -16.68 -6.32
N LYS A 84 -10.52 -16.42 -5.42
CA LYS A 84 -9.79 -17.42 -4.65
C LYS A 84 -9.82 -17.04 -3.17
N ASN A 85 -9.61 -18.02 -2.29
CA ASN A 85 -9.47 -17.75 -0.86
C ASN A 85 -8.17 -16.98 -0.63
N ILE A 86 -8.27 -15.82 0.01
CA ILE A 86 -7.10 -14.96 0.30
C ILE A 86 -6.02 -15.73 1.08
N SER A 87 -6.41 -16.60 2.00
CA SER A 87 -5.48 -17.36 2.82
C SER A 87 -4.70 -18.42 2.02
N SER A 88 -5.14 -18.74 0.81
CA SER A 88 -4.43 -19.68 -0.07
C SER A 88 -3.30 -19.01 -0.85
N LEU A 89 -3.24 -17.68 -0.87
CA LEU A 89 -2.24 -16.94 -1.62
C LEU A 89 -0.93 -16.86 -0.81
N LYS A 90 0.18 -17.03 -1.51
CA LYS A 90 1.50 -16.97 -0.88
C LYS A 90 1.75 -15.60 -0.26
N ASN A 91 2.27 -15.57 0.96
CA ASN A 91 2.59 -14.37 1.72
C ASN A 91 1.37 -13.50 2.07
N ALA A 92 0.15 -14.02 1.95
CA ALA A 92 -1.07 -13.23 2.17
C ALA A 92 -1.09 -12.53 3.53
N ASP A 93 -0.82 -13.25 4.61
CA ASP A 93 -0.85 -12.66 5.96
C ASP A 93 0.19 -11.55 6.11
N SER A 94 1.38 -11.76 5.59
CA SER A 94 2.46 -10.77 5.62
C SER A 94 2.10 -9.52 4.81
N ILE A 95 1.62 -9.72 3.58
CA ILE A 95 1.22 -8.61 2.70
C ILE A 95 0.11 -7.78 3.33
N LEU A 96 -0.93 -8.42 3.86
CA LEU A 96 -2.04 -7.72 4.48
C LEU A 96 -1.62 -6.99 5.76
N SER A 97 -0.76 -7.60 6.57
CA SER A 97 -0.24 -6.98 7.79
C SER A 97 0.57 -5.72 7.48
N ILE A 98 1.47 -5.80 6.51
CA ILE A 98 2.28 -4.65 6.10
C ILE A 98 1.39 -3.53 5.55
N ALA A 99 0.42 -3.88 4.70
CA ALA A 99 -0.51 -2.91 4.14
C ALA A 99 -1.31 -2.19 5.23
N ARG A 100 -1.77 -2.91 6.23
CA ARG A 100 -2.48 -2.33 7.38
C ARG A 100 -1.59 -1.37 8.17
N GLU A 101 -0.33 -1.72 8.38
CA GLU A 101 0.61 -0.85 9.07
C GLU A 101 0.91 0.44 8.28
N ILE A 102 0.95 0.37 6.96
CA ILE A 102 1.09 1.58 6.12
C ILE A 102 -0.11 2.49 6.30
N GLU A 103 -1.32 1.94 6.29
CA GLU A 103 -2.56 2.71 6.40
C GLU A 103 -2.78 3.28 7.82
N ARG A 104 -2.19 2.65 8.82
CA ARG A 104 -2.36 3.04 10.21
C ARG A 104 -1.98 4.49 10.44
N SER A 105 -2.82 5.22 11.15
CA SER A 105 -2.64 6.65 11.46
C SER A 105 -2.62 7.59 10.25
N ARG A 106 -3.02 7.10 9.06
CA ARG A 106 -3.07 7.92 7.85
C ARG A 106 -3.86 9.21 8.06
N ASP A 107 -5.08 9.08 8.57
CA ASP A 107 -5.95 10.24 8.75
C ASP A 107 -5.40 11.22 9.78
N ASP A 108 -4.78 10.71 10.84
CA ASP A 108 -4.15 11.55 11.85
C ASP A 108 -2.98 12.35 11.28
N ILE A 109 -2.20 11.75 10.38
CA ILE A 109 -1.08 12.43 9.73
C ILE A 109 -1.57 13.47 8.73
N ILE A 110 -2.62 13.15 7.95
CA ILE A 110 -3.12 14.04 6.91
C ILE A 110 -3.94 15.19 7.50
N TYR A 111 -4.81 14.90 8.48
CA TYR A 111 -5.80 15.86 8.99
C TYR A 111 -5.56 16.31 10.42
N GLY A 112 -4.70 15.65 11.16
CA GLY A 112 -4.44 15.93 12.57
C GLY A 112 -3.32 16.93 12.81
N VAL A 113 -2.81 16.89 14.03
CA VAL A 113 -1.67 17.73 14.44
C VAL A 113 -0.44 17.34 13.65
N PRO A 114 0.29 18.31 13.04
CA PRO A 114 1.48 18.00 12.25
C PRO A 114 2.53 17.23 13.05
N LEU A 115 3.16 16.25 12.39
CA LEU A 115 4.31 15.55 12.95
C LEU A 115 5.48 16.52 13.10
N THR A 116 6.25 16.36 14.16
CA THR A 116 7.48 17.13 14.41
C THR A 116 8.74 16.34 14.11
N SER A 117 8.61 15.02 13.96
CA SER A 117 9.71 14.11 13.62
C SER A 117 9.34 13.30 12.39
N ASP A 118 10.29 13.04 11.52
CA ASP A 118 10.08 12.26 10.30
C ASP A 118 10.15 10.74 10.52
N ARG A 119 10.36 10.30 11.75
CA ARG A 119 10.53 8.89 12.10
C ARG A 119 9.40 8.00 11.58
N ILE A 120 8.14 8.39 11.85
CA ILE A 120 6.97 7.61 11.43
C ILE A 120 6.89 7.52 9.91
N LEU A 121 7.18 8.62 9.21
CA LEU A 121 7.17 8.65 7.75
C LEU A 121 8.25 7.74 7.17
N ARG A 122 9.45 7.73 7.76
CA ARG A 122 10.54 6.85 7.34
C ARG A 122 10.18 5.38 7.55
N GLU A 123 9.56 5.05 8.67
CA GLU A 123 9.07 3.70 8.96
C GLU A 123 8.04 3.26 7.89
N LYS A 124 7.14 4.14 7.50
CA LYS A 124 6.14 3.83 6.48
C LYS A 124 6.73 3.68 5.08
N ILE A 125 7.76 4.45 4.77
CA ILE A 125 8.52 4.28 3.51
C ILE A 125 9.15 2.88 3.49
N ASP A 126 9.80 2.48 4.58
CA ASP A 126 10.40 1.15 4.68
C ASP A 126 9.35 0.05 4.54
N LEU A 127 8.19 0.21 5.16
CA LEU A 127 7.07 -0.72 5.03
C LEU A 127 6.58 -0.81 3.59
N PHE A 128 6.54 0.29 2.87
CA PHE A 128 6.14 0.27 1.46
C PHE A 128 7.11 -0.57 0.61
N PHE A 129 8.40 -0.44 0.81
CA PHE A 129 9.38 -1.25 0.11
C PHE A 129 9.33 -2.72 0.55
N GLU A 130 9.07 -3.00 1.83
CA GLU A 130 8.82 -4.35 2.31
C GLU A 130 7.58 -4.97 1.66
N LEU A 131 6.51 -4.19 1.51
CA LEU A 131 5.30 -4.63 0.82
C LEU A 131 5.60 -5.05 -0.61
N LYS A 132 6.32 -4.23 -1.35
CA LYS A 132 6.72 -4.54 -2.73
C LYS A 132 7.56 -5.81 -2.80
N LYS A 133 8.48 -5.99 -1.87
CA LYS A 133 9.33 -7.18 -1.77
C LYS A 133 8.49 -8.43 -1.51
N ALA A 134 7.58 -8.38 -0.55
CA ALA A 134 6.71 -9.49 -0.22
C ALA A 134 5.82 -9.89 -1.40
N ILE A 135 5.31 -8.91 -2.14
CA ILE A 135 4.51 -9.16 -3.36
C ILE A 135 5.37 -9.77 -4.45
N LYS A 136 6.58 -9.26 -4.66
CA LYS A 136 7.50 -9.79 -5.65
C LYS A 136 7.81 -11.27 -5.40
N GLU A 137 8.03 -11.64 -4.15
CA GLU A 137 8.28 -13.04 -3.75
C GLU A 137 7.05 -13.91 -3.99
N ALA A 138 5.85 -13.36 -3.81
CA ALA A 138 4.60 -14.11 -3.92
C ALA A 138 4.07 -14.22 -5.35
N ALA A 139 4.20 -13.17 -6.15
CA ALA A 139 3.48 -13.06 -7.42
C ALA A 139 4.32 -12.44 -8.55
N GLY A 140 5.51 -11.94 -8.27
CA GLY A 140 6.37 -11.30 -9.25
C GLY A 140 6.44 -9.78 -9.12
N ASP A 141 7.31 -9.17 -9.92
CA ASP A 141 7.57 -7.74 -9.88
C ASP A 141 6.33 -6.93 -10.31
N ILE A 142 6.01 -5.89 -9.56
CA ILE A 142 4.87 -5.01 -9.82
C ILE A 142 5.24 -3.66 -10.40
N GLU A 143 6.51 -3.41 -10.65
CA GLU A 143 6.99 -2.22 -11.34
C GLU A 143 7.62 -2.49 -12.69
#